data_a257e555e67335f530623e1c7ee4a250
#
_entry.id   a257e555e67335f530623e1c7ee4a250
#
_cell.length_a   1.000
_cell.length_b   1.000
_cell.length_c   1.000
_cell.angle_alpha   90.00
_cell.angle_beta   90.00
_cell.angle_gamma   90.00
#
_symmetry.space_group_name_H-M   'P 1'
#
loop_
_entity.id
_entity.type
_entity.pdbx_description
1 polymer ?
#
loop_
_entity_poly.entity_id
_entity_poly.type
_entity_poly.pdbx_seq_one_letter_code
_entity_poly.pdbx_strand_id
1 'polypeptide(L)'
;MTKRQLIKWLEAKREEAIGEVCSQATDTLNTYYTDRNTKIELEETASEIANLMKQASDKVDAFKAKVKASYPDADISGGYYGSVTYKLNNLISKYEIRDGLLKEFEDMRTPLVKSIIARKNDLISGIKSNYANVIANVQNMKNAKLAMEYLTGLGFDLTSLIEEDKNPVTTALAVEVDTRFLFIGGKKDEME
;
A
#
# COMPACT_ATOMS: atom_id res chain seq x y z
N MET A 1 -36.71 23.22 1.94
CA MET A 1 -35.26 23.05 2.22
C MET A 1 -34.62 24.36 2.67
N THR A 2 -33.76 24.32 3.67
CA THR A 2 -33.10 25.50 4.27
C THR A 2 -31.59 25.47 4.00
N LYS A 3 -30.92 26.63 4.03
CA LYS A 3 -29.45 26.68 3.94
C LYS A 3 -28.76 25.80 5.00
N ARG A 4 -29.31 25.71 6.21
CA ARG A 4 -28.78 24.87 7.29
C ARG A 4 -28.81 23.39 6.94
N GLN A 5 -29.86 22.94 6.25
CA GLN A 5 -29.94 21.55 5.77
C GLN A 5 -28.90 21.27 4.68
N LEU A 6 -28.71 22.20 3.73
CA LEU A 6 -27.67 22.09 2.71
C LEU A 6 -26.28 22.01 3.30
N ILE A 7 -25.98 22.83 4.30
CA ILE A 7 -24.67 22.81 4.97
C ILE A 7 -24.42 21.46 5.67
N LYS A 8 -25.40 20.98 6.44
CA LYS A 8 -25.30 19.67 7.09
C LYS A 8 -25.07 18.53 6.09
N TRP A 9 -25.77 18.60 4.96
CA TRP A 9 -25.57 17.62 3.90
C TRP A 9 -24.18 17.70 3.28
N LEU A 10 -23.66 18.91 3.02
CA LEU A 10 -22.29 19.10 2.55
C LEU A 10 -21.25 18.59 3.57
N GLU A 11 -21.47 18.79 4.85
CA GLU A 11 -20.62 18.23 5.91
C GLU A 11 -20.64 16.71 5.91
N ALA A 12 -21.81 16.08 5.75
CA ALA A 12 -21.93 14.63 5.63
C ALA A 12 -21.23 14.11 4.38
N LYS A 13 -21.39 14.77 3.23
CA LYS A 13 -20.70 14.41 1.98
C LYS A 13 -19.19 14.55 2.07
N ARG A 14 -18.70 15.55 2.79
CA ARG A 14 -17.28 15.68 3.10
C ARG A 14 -16.74 14.48 3.89
N GLU A 15 -17.43 14.08 4.95
CA GLU A 15 -17.03 12.93 5.76
C GLU A 15 -17.10 11.62 4.97
N GLU A 16 -18.10 11.46 4.11
CA GLU A 16 -18.21 10.32 3.20
C GLU A 16 -16.99 10.27 2.24
N ALA A 17 -16.68 11.36 1.56
CA ALA A 17 -15.52 11.45 0.66
C ALA A 17 -14.19 11.18 1.39
N ILE A 18 -14.03 11.64 2.63
CA ILE A 18 -12.86 11.34 3.47
C ILE A 18 -12.82 9.86 3.81
N GLY A 19 -13.96 9.27 4.16
CA GLY A 19 -14.11 7.85 4.45
C GLY A 19 -13.67 6.97 3.27
N GLU A 20 -14.07 7.33 2.05
CA GLU A 20 -13.65 6.62 0.83
C GLU A 20 -12.15 6.67 0.61
N VAL A 21 -11.52 7.85 0.73
CA VAL A 21 -10.07 7.99 0.62
C VAL A 21 -9.35 7.15 1.69
N CYS A 22 -9.88 7.10 2.91
CA CYS A 22 -9.33 6.27 3.97
C CYS A 22 -9.47 4.77 3.66
N SER A 23 -10.62 4.34 3.14
CA SER A 23 -10.85 2.95 2.76
C SER A 23 -9.90 2.53 1.64
N GLN A 24 -9.83 3.30 0.55
CA GLN A 24 -8.94 3.02 -0.58
C GLN A 24 -7.46 2.96 -0.15
N ALA A 25 -7.03 3.88 0.72
CA ALA A 25 -5.67 3.85 1.25
C ALA A 25 -5.43 2.60 2.12
N THR A 26 -6.42 2.18 2.91
CA THR A 26 -6.35 0.96 3.72
C THR A 26 -6.27 -0.27 2.83
N ASP A 27 -7.09 -0.36 1.80
CA ASP A 27 -7.10 -1.49 0.86
C ASP A 27 -5.77 -1.57 0.10
N THR A 28 -5.23 -0.42 -0.34
CA THR A 28 -3.92 -0.34 -0.97
C THR A 28 -2.82 -0.79 0.00
N LEU A 29 -2.84 -0.31 1.24
CA LEU A 29 -1.88 -0.72 2.27
C LEU A 29 -1.99 -2.21 2.57
N ASN A 30 -3.20 -2.76 2.66
CA ASN A 30 -3.42 -4.17 2.88
C ASN A 30 -2.79 -5.03 1.77
N THR A 31 -2.83 -4.60 0.52
CA THR A 31 -2.17 -5.29 -0.60
C THR A 31 -0.66 -5.44 -0.38
N TYR A 32 -0.01 -4.49 0.31
CA TYR A 32 1.42 -4.51 0.61
C TYR A 32 1.76 -5.03 2.01
N TYR A 33 0.80 -5.06 2.94
CA TYR A 33 1.04 -5.42 4.34
C TYR A 33 0.66 -6.85 4.69
N THR A 34 -0.31 -7.39 4.04
CA THR A 34 -0.77 -8.73 4.36
C THR A 34 0.04 -9.73 3.63
N ASP A 35 1.25 -9.94 3.99
CA ASP A 35 1.61 -11.11 3.33
C ASP A 35 2.18 -12.19 4.24
N ARG A 36 1.23 -12.89 4.87
CA ARG A 36 1.48 -14.23 5.36
C ARG A 36 2.07 -15.11 4.25
N ASN A 37 1.60 -14.94 3.00
CA ASN A 37 2.08 -15.70 1.86
C ASN A 37 3.50 -15.26 1.50
N THR A 38 3.78 -13.95 1.38
CA THR A 38 5.15 -13.44 1.16
C THR A 38 6.11 -13.88 2.26
N LYS A 39 5.68 -13.91 3.52
CA LYS A 39 6.52 -14.43 4.61
C LYS A 39 6.82 -15.92 4.45
N ILE A 40 5.85 -16.71 4.03
CA ILE A 40 6.04 -18.14 3.74
C ILE A 40 7.00 -18.31 2.56
N GLU A 41 6.79 -17.59 1.47
CA GLU A 41 7.66 -17.61 0.30
C GLU A 41 9.11 -17.19 0.63
N LEU A 42 9.29 -16.19 1.47
CA LEU A 42 10.62 -15.78 1.96
C LEU A 42 11.28 -16.88 2.80
N GLU A 43 10.53 -17.57 3.65
CA GLU A 43 11.05 -18.71 4.43
C GLU A 43 11.41 -19.91 3.55
N GLU A 44 10.60 -20.20 2.55
CA GLU A 44 10.85 -21.25 1.56
C GLU A 44 12.10 -20.92 0.74
N THR A 45 12.19 -19.71 0.19
CA THR A 45 13.34 -19.21 -0.57
C THR A 45 14.63 -19.25 0.27
N ALA A 46 14.58 -18.82 1.52
CA ALA A 46 15.73 -18.87 2.43
C ALA A 46 16.17 -20.32 2.71
N SER A 47 15.20 -21.24 2.79
CA SER A 47 15.47 -22.67 2.98
C SER A 47 16.13 -23.30 1.75
N GLU A 48 15.66 -22.96 0.55
CA GLU A 48 16.24 -23.43 -0.71
C GLU A 48 17.66 -22.93 -0.89
N ILE A 49 17.93 -21.66 -0.63
CA ILE A 49 19.28 -21.08 -0.68
C ILE A 49 20.21 -21.79 0.31
N ALA A 50 19.78 -22.01 1.55
CA ALA A 50 20.56 -22.71 2.56
C ALA A 50 20.88 -24.17 2.13
N ASN A 51 19.92 -24.85 1.52
CA ASN A 51 20.12 -26.20 0.98
C ASN A 51 21.12 -26.24 -0.18
N LEU A 52 21.04 -25.26 -1.11
CA LEU A 52 22.00 -25.14 -2.20
C LEU A 52 23.41 -24.88 -1.70
N MET A 53 23.56 -24.03 -0.69
CA MET A 53 24.85 -23.75 -0.04
C MET A 53 25.44 -25.02 0.60
N LYS A 54 24.62 -25.79 1.31
CA LYS A 54 25.05 -27.07 1.88
C LYS A 54 25.49 -28.04 0.80
N GLN A 55 24.72 -28.22 -0.28
CA GLN A 55 25.11 -29.05 -1.40
C GLN A 55 26.42 -28.62 -2.06
N ALA A 56 26.68 -27.32 -2.16
CA ALA A 56 27.93 -26.77 -2.67
C ALA A 56 29.10 -27.14 -1.73
N SER A 57 28.92 -27.00 -0.41
CA SER A 57 29.90 -27.39 0.59
C SER A 57 30.25 -28.88 0.48
N ASP A 58 29.23 -29.74 0.43
CA ASP A 58 29.40 -31.20 0.34
C ASP A 58 30.16 -31.60 -0.94
N LYS A 59 29.92 -30.92 -2.08
CA LYS A 59 30.68 -31.14 -3.33
C LYS A 59 32.13 -30.74 -3.20
N VAL A 60 32.43 -29.62 -2.54
CA VAL A 60 33.81 -29.17 -2.30
C VAL A 60 34.56 -30.17 -1.41
N ASP A 61 33.92 -30.64 -0.35
CA ASP A 61 34.51 -31.62 0.57
C ASP A 61 34.74 -32.99 -0.10
N ALA A 62 33.78 -33.43 -0.94
CA ALA A 62 33.95 -34.63 -1.75
C ALA A 62 35.11 -34.49 -2.76
N PHE A 63 35.28 -33.31 -3.37
CA PHE A 63 36.43 -33.04 -4.24
C PHE A 63 37.75 -33.06 -3.46
N LYS A 64 37.83 -32.42 -2.30
CA LYS A 64 39.02 -32.46 -1.44
C LYS A 64 39.38 -33.90 -1.03
N ALA A 65 38.39 -34.69 -0.66
CA ALA A 65 38.59 -36.09 -0.32
C ALA A 65 39.18 -36.90 -1.50
N LYS A 66 38.70 -36.67 -2.74
CA LYS A 66 39.26 -37.31 -3.95
C LYS A 66 40.73 -36.90 -4.19
N VAL A 67 41.03 -35.56 -4.08
CA VAL A 67 42.37 -35.10 -4.26
C VAL A 67 43.30 -35.68 -3.22
N LYS A 68 42.90 -35.75 -1.95
CA LYS A 68 43.72 -36.34 -0.86
C LYS A 68 43.92 -37.84 -1.04
N ALA A 69 42.94 -38.54 -1.58
CA ALA A 69 43.11 -39.98 -1.89
C ALA A 69 44.12 -40.20 -3.03
N SER A 70 44.18 -39.32 -4.02
CA SER A 70 45.12 -39.42 -5.14
C SER A 70 46.52 -38.88 -4.81
N TYR A 71 46.59 -37.93 -3.89
CA TYR A 71 47.85 -37.22 -3.51
C TYR A 71 47.86 -37.07 -1.98
N PRO A 72 48.24 -38.14 -1.24
CA PRO A 72 48.19 -38.14 0.25
C PRO A 72 48.96 -37.04 0.93
N ASP A 73 50.07 -36.61 0.31
CA ASP A 73 50.96 -35.56 0.86
C ASP A 73 50.54 -34.12 0.44
N ALA A 74 49.47 -33.99 -0.38
CA ALA A 74 49.00 -32.65 -0.79
C ALA A 74 48.35 -31.91 0.39
N ASP A 75 48.83 -30.74 0.67
CA ASP A 75 48.16 -29.80 1.58
C ASP A 75 47.04 -29.06 0.84
N ILE A 76 45.87 -29.57 0.99
CA ILE A 76 44.62 -28.97 0.42
C ILE A 76 43.81 -28.18 1.45
N SER A 77 44.42 -27.95 2.66
CA SER A 77 43.69 -27.26 3.72
C SER A 77 43.37 -25.79 3.39
N GLY A 78 44.17 -25.21 2.47
CA GLY A 78 44.01 -23.77 2.13
C GLY A 78 43.90 -22.92 3.37
N GLY A 79 44.46 -21.74 3.44
CA GLY A 79 44.38 -20.93 4.64
C GLY A 79 42.94 -20.86 5.18
N TYR A 80 42.78 -21.08 6.48
CA TYR A 80 41.48 -21.26 7.16
C TYR A 80 40.42 -20.25 6.70
N TYR A 81 40.76 -18.98 6.59
CA TYR A 81 39.89 -17.92 6.13
C TYR A 81 39.72 -17.82 4.61
N GLY A 82 40.56 -18.46 3.84
CA GLY A 82 40.54 -18.40 2.37
C GLY A 82 39.81 -19.55 1.71
N SER A 83 39.54 -20.62 2.45
CA SER A 83 38.93 -21.84 1.86
C SER A 83 37.50 -21.62 1.42
N VAL A 84 37.13 -22.23 0.29
CA VAL A 84 35.74 -22.19 -0.20
C VAL A 84 34.79 -22.81 0.82
N THR A 85 35.18 -23.90 1.46
CA THR A 85 34.39 -24.57 2.50
C THR A 85 34.16 -23.65 3.70
N TYR A 86 35.20 -22.94 4.17
CA TYR A 86 35.07 -21.95 5.26
C TYR A 86 34.10 -20.85 4.87
N LYS A 87 34.22 -20.30 3.66
CA LYS A 87 33.30 -19.27 3.14
C LYS A 87 31.86 -19.80 3.04
N LEU A 88 31.67 -21.01 2.55
CA LEU A 88 30.34 -21.64 2.45
C LEU A 88 29.73 -21.94 3.81
N ASN A 89 30.54 -22.42 4.78
CA ASN A 89 30.07 -22.75 6.11
C ASN A 89 29.81 -21.52 7.00
N ASN A 90 30.54 -20.43 6.76
CA ASN A 90 30.33 -19.15 7.44
C ASN A 90 29.33 -18.24 6.72
N LEU A 91 28.95 -18.60 5.52
CA LEU A 91 27.88 -17.93 4.83
C LEU A 91 26.56 -18.45 5.40
N ILE A 92 26.08 -17.80 6.47
CA ILE A 92 24.65 -17.57 6.52
C ILE A 92 23.84 -18.79 6.95
N SER A 93 23.44 -18.77 8.19
CA SER A 93 22.35 -19.62 8.64
C SER A 93 21.07 -19.30 7.82
N LYS A 94 20.18 -20.30 7.69
CA LYS A 94 18.85 -20.11 7.10
C LYS A 94 18.15 -18.86 7.67
N TYR A 95 18.33 -18.58 8.95
CA TYR A 95 17.71 -17.44 9.65
C TYR A 95 18.30 -16.11 9.20
N GLU A 96 19.61 -16.03 8.98
CA GLU A 96 20.27 -14.81 8.47
C GLU A 96 19.86 -14.50 7.03
N ILE A 97 19.69 -15.52 6.18
CA ILE A 97 19.17 -15.36 4.81
C ILE A 97 17.74 -14.82 4.89
N ARG A 98 16.88 -15.43 5.69
CA ARG A 98 15.50 -14.99 5.87
C ARG A 98 15.42 -13.55 6.37
N ASP A 99 16.20 -13.23 7.39
CA ASP A 99 16.18 -11.89 8.01
C ASP A 99 16.72 -10.85 7.04
N GLY A 100 17.72 -11.19 6.22
CA GLY A 100 18.23 -10.37 5.13
C GLY A 100 17.15 -10.08 4.08
N LEU A 101 16.48 -11.11 3.58
CA LEU A 101 15.39 -10.97 2.61
C LEU A 101 14.21 -10.18 3.17
N LEU A 102 13.84 -10.42 4.43
CA LEU A 102 12.79 -9.63 5.11
C LEU A 102 13.16 -8.17 5.22
N LYS A 103 14.42 -7.86 5.56
CA LYS A 103 14.91 -6.49 5.64
C LYS A 103 14.87 -5.80 4.28
N GLU A 104 15.37 -6.45 3.24
CA GLU A 104 15.31 -5.89 1.88
C GLU A 104 13.86 -5.63 1.44
N PHE A 105 12.95 -6.55 1.71
CA PHE A 105 11.53 -6.38 1.45
C PHE A 105 10.95 -5.19 2.22
N GLU A 106 11.29 -5.03 3.50
CA GLU A 106 10.84 -3.89 4.29
C GLU A 106 11.44 -2.57 3.84
N ASP A 107 12.69 -2.56 3.41
CA ASP A 107 13.37 -1.37 2.87
C ASP A 107 12.72 -0.90 1.57
N MET A 108 12.31 -1.81 0.69
CA MET A 108 11.53 -1.48 -0.51
C MET A 108 10.12 -1.01 -0.20
N ARG A 109 9.45 -1.66 0.76
CA ARG A 109 8.06 -1.38 1.14
C ARG A 109 7.89 -0.04 1.84
N THR A 110 8.83 0.31 2.73
CA THR A 110 8.71 1.50 3.59
C THR A 110 8.51 2.82 2.83
N PRO A 111 9.26 3.13 1.76
CA PRO A 111 9.02 4.33 0.95
C PRO A 111 7.65 4.34 0.30
N LEU A 112 7.19 3.18 -0.19
CA LEU A 112 5.88 3.04 -0.83
C LEU A 112 4.75 3.32 0.16
N VAL A 113 4.82 2.72 1.36
CA VAL A 113 3.86 2.97 2.44
C VAL A 113 3.82 4.45 2.82
N LYS A 114 4.99 5.08 2.96
CA LYS A 114 5.07 6.53 3.24
C LYS A 114 4.42 7.37 2.14
N SER A 115 4.62 7.02 0.88
CA SER A 115 4.01 7.73 -0.24
C SER A 115 2.48 7.59 -0.27
N ILE A 116 1.94 6.40 0.03
CA ILE A 116 0.50 6.16 0.13
C ILE A 116 -0.12 7.00 1.25
N ILE A 117 0.54 7.02 2.43
CA ILE A 117 0.06 7.81 3.57
C ILE A 117 0.12 9.31 3.26
N ALA A 118 1.20 9.80 2.65
CA ALA A 118 1.32 11.19 2.24
C ALA A 118 0.20 11.57 1.25
N ARG A 119 0.02 10.79 0.19
CA ARG A 119 -1.05 11.01 -0.80
C ARG A 119 -2.45 11.00 -0.16
N LYS A 120 -2.72 10.06 0.75
CA LYS A 120 -3.97 10.05 1.52
C LYS A 120 -4.18 11.37 2.26
N ASN A 121 -3.16 11.86 2.97
CA ASN A 121 -3.26 13.09 3.76
C ASN A 121 -3.46 14.32 2.87
N ASP A 122 -2.80 14.38 1.72
CA ASP A 122 -2.96 15.46 0.74
C ASP A 122 -4.38 15.49 0.15
N LEU A 123 -4.93 14.31 -0.22
CA LEU A 123 -6.29 14.19 -0.70
C LEU A 123 -7.32 14.63 0.37
N ILE A 124 -7.16 14.18 1.62
CA ILE A 124 -8.03 14.58 2.73
C ILE A 124 -7.95 16.10 2.96
N SER A 125 -6.76 16.68 2.90
CA SER A 125 -6.57 18.13 3.03
C SER A 125 -7.26 18.89 1.90
N GLY A 126 -7.13 18.43 0.66
CA GLY A 126 -7.82 18.98 -0.50
C GLY A 126 -9.33 18.91 -0.36
N ILE A 127 -9.88 17.75 0.03
CA ILE A 127 -11.33 17.58 0.26
C ILE A 127 -11.81 18.57 1.33
N LYS A 128 -11.14 18.63 2.49
CA LYS A 128 -11.51 19.54 3.57
C LYS A 128 -11.52 21.00 3.11
N SER A 129 -10.50 21.42 2.39
CA SER A 129 -10.38 22.79 1.86
C SER A 129 -11.49 23.09 0.85
N ASN A 130 -11.75 22.20 -0.10
CA ASN A 130 -12.77 22.40 -1.13
C ASN A 130 -14.17 22.49 -0.50
N TYR A 131 -14.52 21.54 0.39
CA TYR A 131 -15.81 21.59 1.07
C TYR A 131 -15.96 22.82 1.98
N ALA A 132 -14.89 23.25 2.67
CA ALA A 132 -14.92 24.47 3.46
C ALA A 132 -15.25 25.70 2.60
N ASN A 133 -14.64 25.81 1.42
CA ASN A 133 -14.91 26.87 0.47
C ASN A 133 -16.36 26.85 -0.05
N VAL A 134 -16.87 25.66 -0.42
CA VAL A 134 -18.24 25.50 -0.86
C VAL A 134 -19.23 25.86 0.24
N ILE A 135 -19.00 25.38 1.48
CA ILE A 135 -19.84 25.68 2.64
C ILE A 135 -19.85 27.20 2.91
N ALA A 136 -18.69 27.86 2.89
CA ALA A 136 -18.59 29.31 3.08
C ALA A 136 -19.38 30.08 2.01
N ASN A 137 -19.29 29.65 0.75
CA ASN A 137 -20.07 30.25 -0.34
C ASN A 137 -21.59 30.07 -0.11
N VAL A 138 -22.04 28.88 0.27
CA VAL A 138 -23.46 28.61 0.60
C VAL A 138 -23.93 29.47 1.79
N GLN A 139 -23.08 29.63 2.82
CA GLN A 139 -23.40 30.50 3.97
C GLN A 139 -23.61 31.95 3.58
N ASN A 140 -22.82 32.47 2.64
CA ASN A 140 -22.88 33.86 2.19
C ASN A 140 -24.02 34.14 1.18
N MET A 141 -24.68 33.13 0.63
CA MET A 141 -25.79 33.30 -0.32
C MET A 141 -27.04 33.83 0.38
N LYS A 142 -27.82 34.66 -0.33
CA LYS A 142 -29.02 35.31 0.22
C LYS A 142 -30.11 34.30 0.64
N ASN A 143 -30.30 33.23 -0.12
CA ASN A 143 -31.35 32.25 0.15
C ASN A 143 -30.95 30.84 -0.30
N ALA A 144 -31.73 29.84 0.11
CA ALA A 144 -31.49 28.44 -0.19
C ALA A 144 -31.61 28.09 -1.68
N LYS A 145 -32.45 28.84 -2.43
CA LYS A 145 -32.65 28.59 -3.87
C LYS A 145 -31.36 28.86 -4.64
N LEU A 146 -30.72 30.01 -4.39
CA LEU A 146 -29.44 30.36 -5.00
C LEU A 146 -28.34 29.38 -4.59
N ALA A 147 -28.37 28.91 -3.34
CA ALA A 147 -27.41 27.90 -2.88
C ALA A 147 -27.58 26.56 -3.61
N MET A 148 -28.81 26.13 -3.86
CA MET A 148 -29.08 24.92 -4.66
C MET A 148 -28.62 25.07 -6.10
N GLU A 149 -28.94 26.20 -6.75
CA GLU A 149 -28.51 26.47 -8.13
C GLU A 149 -26.97 26.48 -8.23
N TYR A 150 -26.27 27.05 -7.25
CA TYR A 150 -24.82 27.04 -7.16
C TYR A 150 -24.27 25.63 -7.01
N LEU A 151 -24.83 24.83 -6.09
CA LEU A 151 -24.37 23.43 -5.87
C LEU A 151 -24.62 22.55 -7.09
N THR A 152 -25.78 22.70 -7.74
CA THR A 152 -26.06 22.00 -9.01
C THR A 152 -25.08 22.43 -10.10
N GLY A 153 -24.75 23.72 -10.17
CA GLY A 153 -23.73 24.23 -11.11
C GLY A 153 -22.33 23.68 -10.86
N LEU A 154 -22.01 23.26 -9.62
CA LEU A 154 -20.79 22.55 -9.26
C LEU A 154 -20.86 21.04 -9.50
N GLY A 155 -22.02 20.52 -9.96
CA GLY A 155 -22.21 19.09 -10.23
C GLY A 155 -22.67 18.27 -9.03
N PHE A 156 -23.09 18.90 -7.94
CA PHE A 156 -23.69 18.15 -6.82
C PHE A 156 -25.09 17.68 -7.17
N ASP A 157 -25.35 16.40 -6.97
CA ASP A 157 -26.70 15.85 -7.09
C ASP A 157 -27.48 16.09 -5.79
N LEU A 158 -28.50 16.93 -5.88
CA LEU A 158 -29.37 17.30 -4.76
C LEU A 158 -30.69 16.52 -4.76
N THR A 159 -30.86 15.54 -5.63
CA THR A 159 -32.13 14.82 -5.83
C THR A 159 -32.57 14.12 -4.56
N SER A 160 -31.65 13.44 -3.89
CA SER A 160 -31.93 12.75 -2.61
C SER A 160 -32.42 13.70 -1.52
N LEU A 161 -31.82 14.88 -1.43
CA LEU A 161 -32.21 15.92 -0.46
C LEU A 161 -33.59 16.51 -0.73
N ILE A 162 -33.98 16.62 -2.00
CA ILE A 162 -35.30 17.13 -2.39
C ILE A 162 -36.37 16.09 -2.11
N GLU A 163 -36.06 14.81 -2.24
CA GLU A 163 -36.96 13.70 -1.94
C GLU A 163 -37.14 13.51 -0.42
N GLU A 164 -36.08 13.64 0.38
CA GLU A 164 -36.16 13.63 1.85
C GLU A 164 -37.01 14.77 2.42
N ASP A 165 -36.95 15.96 1.81
CA ASP A 165 -37.78 17.11 2.23
C ASP A 165 -39.29 16.86 1.88
N LYS A 166 -39.58 15.98 0.94
CA LYS A 166 -40.95 15.59 0.55
C LYS A 166 -41.48 14.35 1.32
N ASN A 167 -40.58 13.50 1.84
CA ASN A 167 -40.93 12.27 2.55
C ASN A 167 -39.96 12.03 3.73
N PRO A 168 -40.26 12.50 4.95
CA PRO A 168 -39.35 12.42 6.06
C PRO A 168 -39.15 11.02 6.68
N VAL A 169 -39.72 9.97 6.07
CA VAL A 169 -39.78 8.63 6.73
C VAL A 169 -39.05 7.50 6.00
N THR A 170 -38.53 7.71 4.80
CA THR A 170 -37.82 6.58 4.16
C THR A 170 -36.70 7.10 3.28
N THR A 171 -35.46 7.02 3.71
CA THR A 171 -34.37 6.61 2.81
C THR A 171 -33.08 6.33 3.61
N ALA A 172 -32.76 5.05 3.76
CA ALA A 172 -31.40 4.61 3.90
C ALA A 172 -30.82 4.43 2.49
N LEU A 173 -29.85 5.26 2.14
CA LEU A 173 -28.70 5.02 1.29
C LEU A 173 -28.84 4.33 -0.08
N ALA A 174 -28.77 5.15 -1.11
CA ALA A 174 -28.01 4.81 -2.33
C ALA A 174 -27.43 6.11 -2.91
N VAL A 175 -26.15 6.35 -2.74
CA VAL A 175 -25.43 7.46 -3.38
C VAL A 175 -24.27 6.85 -4.15
N GLU A 176 -24.40 6.82 -5.47
CA GLU A 176 -23.24 6.67 -6.35
C GLU A 176 -22.46 7.98 -6.33
N VAL A 177 -21.27 7.93 -5.72
CA VAL A 177 -20.31 9.02 -5.78
C VAL A 177 -19.57 8.93 -7.10
N ASP A 178 -19.62 9.98 -7.91
CA ASP A 178 -18.85 10.08 -9.14
C ASP A 178 -17.36 10.20 -8.81
N THR A 179 -16.67 9.07 -8.80
CA THR A 179 -15.24 8.94 -8.49
C THR A 179 -14.33 9.57 -9.55
N ARG A 180 -14.88 10.11 -10.65
CA ARG A 180 -14.08 10.70 -11.74
C ARG A 180 -13.25 11.91 -11.31
N PHE A 181 -13.58 12.58 -10.22
CA PHE A 181 -12.79 13.68 -9.67
C PHE A 181 -11.57 13.24 -8.85
N LEU A 182 -11.42 11.97 -8.52
CA LEU A 182 -10.30 11.44 -7.74
C LEU A 182 -9.13 10.95 -8.59
N PHE A 183 -9.29 10.84 -9.91
CA PHE A 183 -8.30 10.31 -10.83
C PHE A 183 -7.84 11.32 -11.90
N ILE A 184 -7.33 12.48 -11.50
CA ILE A 184 -6.52 13.27 -12.41
C ILE A 184 -5.06 12.99 -12.11
N GLY A 185 -4.45 12.13 -12.94
CA GLY A 185 -3.01 11.99 -13.05
C GLY A 185 -2.39 10.69 -12.53
N GLY A 186 -2.73 9.58 -13.10
CA GLY A 186 -1.92 8.36 -13.05
C GLY A 186 -1.82 7.78 -14.44
N LYS A 187 -0.81 8.18 -15.22
CA LYS A 187 -0.42 7.42 -16.40
C LYS A 187 -0.11 5.99 -15.97
N LYS A 188 -0.81 5.02 -16.56
CA LYS A 188 -0.31 3.65 -16.67
C LYS A 188 0.96 3.73 -17.49
N ASP A 189 2.10 3.58 -16.86
CA ASP A 189 3.28 3.13 -17.56
C ASP A 189 3.12 1.62 -17.73
N GLU A 190 2.84 1.23 -18.95
CA GLU A 190 2.94 -0.13 -19.45
C GLU A 190 4.40 -0.55 -19.28
N MET A 191 4.63 -1.56 -18.45
CA MET A 191 5.89 -2.31 -18.50
C MET A 191 5.58 -3.60 -19.27
N GLU A 192 6.10 -3.64 -20.50
CA GLU A 192 6.42 -4.87 -21.22
C GLU A 192 7.58 -5.62 -20.55
#